data_ce62b38b36855510eab625c0f37d4336
#
_entry.id   ce62b38b36855510eab625c0f37d4336
#
_cell.length_a   1.000
_cell.length_b   1.000
_cell.length_c   1.000
_cell.angle_alpha   90.00
_cell.angle_beta   90.00
_cell.angle_gamma   90.00
#
_symmetry.space_group_name_H-M   'P 1'
#
loop_
_entity.id
_entity.type
_entity.pdbx_description
1 polymer ?
#
loop_
_entity_poly.entity_id
_entity_poly.type
_entity_poly.pdbx_seq_one_letter_code
_entity_poly.pdbx_strand_id
1 'polypeptide(L)'
;NQFTDVNNLAEGYVFNNYNSFFQGNPNLESAKFYNYNLNYQSINIFNFTNVFARLNYSKRSNSIQSRTLLSGVSSVRSPINSNIPRETYSASGRIDKRFKNFKAGFNMNFNFSDFNNIVNGTLTEQVNFTQSYKASIATNFRDKPNIEVGYSYNKRMYDTGNFKNYFYTDSPFVQIDAYFGKGFVFRADYSYNYYRDENVTLNE
;
A
#
# COMPACT_ATOMS: atom_id res chain seq x y z
N ASN A 1 11.97 -9.47 -17.59
CA ASN A 1 10.82 -9.54 -18.50
C ASN A 1 9.69 -10.30 -17.80
N GLN A 2 8.50 -9.82 -17.95
CA GLN A 2 7.29 -10.50 -17.48
C GLN A 2 6.46 -10.87 -18.70
N PHE A 3 6.22 -12.18 -18.89
CA PHE A 3 5.33 -12.69 -19.92
C PHE A 3 3.87 -12.43 -19.50
N THR A 4 3.01 -12.26 -20.48
CA THR A 4 1.56 -12.13 -20.22
C THR A 4 0.94 -13.51 -19.98
N ASP A 5 -0.22 -13.53 -19.35
CA ASP A 5 -1.06 -14.74 -19.26
C ASP A 5 -1.56 -15.14 -20.64
N VAL A 6 -1.64 -16.46 -20.91
CA VAL A 6 -2.16 -17.00 -22.17
C VAL A 6 -3.57 -16.50 -22.48
N ASN A 7 -4.39 -16.30 -21.45
CA ASN A 7 -5.74 -15.77 -21.61
C ASN A 7 -5.76 -14.35 -22.22
N ASN A 8 -4.72 -13.57 -21.98
CA ASN A 8 -4.58 -12.23 -22.57
C ASN A 8 -4.23 -12.26 -24.05
N LEU A 9 -3.72 -13.38 -24.56
CA LEU A 9 -3.32 -13.57 -25.96
C LEU A 9 -4.42 -14.24 -26.80
N ALA A 10 -5.44 -14.82 -26.16
CA ALA A 10 -6.49 -15.57 -26.83
C ALA A 10 -7.31 -14.65 -27.73
N GLU A 11 -7.38 -14.97 -29.01
CA GLU A 11 -8.29 -14.31 -29.95
C GLU A 11 -9.74 -14.69 -29.65
N GLY A 12 -10.62 -13.71 -29.67
CA GLY A 12 -12.06 -13.92 -29.46
C GLY A 12 -12.59 -13.18 -28.24
N TYR A 13 -13.92 -13.18 -28.12
CA TYR A 13 -14.60 -12.58 -26.98
C TYR A 13 -14.91 -13.63 -25.92
N VAL A 14 -14.53 -13.33 -24.69
CA VAL A 14 -14.89 -14.13 -23.53
C VAL A 14 -15.96 -13.37 -22.75
N PHE A 15 -17.03 -14.07 -22.43
CA PHE A 15 -18.13 -13.53 -21.66
C PHE A 15 -17.81 -13.60 -20.17
N ASN A 16 -17.61 -12.45 -19.53
CA ASN A 16 -17.33 -12.41 -18.10
C ASN A 16 -18.59 -12.32 -17.24
N ASN A 17 -19.54 -11.49 -17.67
CA ASN A 17 -20.86 -11.34 -17.05
C ASN A 17 -21.82 -10.67 -18.04
N TYR A 18 -23.06 -10.45 -17.60
CA TYR A 18 -24.16 -9.97 -18.43
C TYR A 18 -23.83 -8.77 -19.35
N ASN A 19 -22.96 -7.85 -18.92
CA ASN A 19 -22.63 -6.63 -19.66
C ASN A 19 -21.12 -6.45 -19.91
N SER A 20 -20.30 -7.48 -19.67
CA SER A 20 -18.86 -7.36 -19.74
C SER A 20 -18.23 -8.46 -20.56
N PHE A 21 -17.53 -8.06 -21.60
CA PHE A 21 -16.76 -8.93 -22.50
C PHE A 21 -15.28 -8.68 -22.30
N PHE A 22 -14.52 -9.74 -22.44
CA PHE A 22 -13.07 -9.67 -22.51
C PHE A 22 -12.64 -10.08 -23.91
N GLN A 23 -11.70 -9.34 -24.49
CA GLN A 23 -11.07 -9.64 -25.77
C GLN A 23 -9.56 -9.66 -25.58
N GLY A 24 -8.93 -10.79 -25.77
CA GLY A 24 -7.48 -10.89 -25.74
C GLY A 24 -6.81 -10.15 -26.91
N ASN A 25 -5.51 -9.98 -26.80
CA ASN A 25 -4.69 -9.31 -27.82
C ASN A 25 -3.44 -10.14 -28.09
N PRO A 26 -3.34 -10.83 -29.23
CA PRO A 26 -2.20 -11.68 -29.58
C PRO A 26 -0.92 -10.90 -29.84
N ASN A 27 -1.00 -9.57 -30.05
CA ASN A 27 0.13 -8.70 -30.33
C ASN A 27 0.77 -8.11 -29.06
N LEU A 28 0.47 -8.67 -27.89
CA LEU A 28 1.07 -8.21 -26.65
C LEU A 28 2.54 -8.55 -26.57
N GLU A 29 3.33 -7.55 -26.27
CA GLU A 29 4.75 -7.68 -25.98
C GLU A 29 5.02 -7.85 -24.48
N SER A 30 6.17 -8.42 -24.17
CA SER A 30 6.62 -8.60 -22.77
C SER A 30 6.89 -7.25 -22.11
N ALA A 31 6.38 -7.07 -20.90
CA ALA A 31 6.72 -5.93 -20.07
C ALA A 31 8.15 -6.03 -19.54
N LYS A 32 8.85 -4.90 -19.48
CA LYS A 32 10.17 -4.77 -18.86
C LYS A 32 9.99 -4.27 -17.42
N PHE A 33 10.66 -4.93 -16.51
CA PHE A 33 10.55 -4.65 -15.08
C PHE A 33 11.93 -4.35 -14.50
N TYR A 34 12.04 -3.21 -13.83
CA TYR A 34 13.22 -2.78 -13.09
C TYR A 34 12.84 -2.61 -11.64
N ASN A 35 13.66 -3.17 -10.74
CA ASN A 35 13.42 -3.09 -9.31
C ASN A 35 14.73 -2.82 -8.57
N TYR A 36 14.77 -1.76 -7.79
CA TYR A 36 15.91 -1.35 -6.99
C TYR A 36 15.50 -1.32 -5.53
N ASN A 37 16.25 -2.07 -4.71
CA ASN A 37 15.99 -2.17 -3.28
C ASN A 37 17.23 -1.76 -2.51
N LEU A 38 17.07 -0.87 -1.55
CA LEU A 38 18.09 -0.52 -0.56
C LEU A 38 17.54 -0.86 0.83
N ASN A 39 18.30 -1.66 1.59
CA ASN A 39 17.96 -2.01 2.95
C ASN A 39 19.08 -1.59 3.87
N TYR A 40 18.73 -0.96 4.98
CA TYR A 40 19.62 -0.63 6.06
C TYR A 40 19.11 -1.24 7.36
N GLN A 41 19.98 -1.89 8.09
CA GLN A 41 19.67 -2.45 9.40
C GLN A 41 20.82 -2.18 10.36
N SER A 42 20.50 -1.67 11.54
CA SER A 42 21.45 -1.47 12.64
C SER A 42 20.84 -1.99 13.92
N ILE A 43 21.56 -2.87 14.59
CA ILE A 43 21.17 -3.45 15.87
C ILE A 43 22.28 -3.14 16.87
N ASN A 44 21.97 -2.29 17.85
CA ASN A 44 22.89 -1.98 18.93
C ASN A 44 22.40 -2.63 20.22
N ILE A 45 23.09 -3.71 20.61
CA ILE A 45 22.77 -4.49 21.81
C ILE A 45 23.17 -3.79 23.12
N PHE A 46 24.12 -2.84 23.06
CA PHE A 46 24.60 -2.14 24.27
C PHE A 46 23.62 -1.04 24.71
N ASN A 47 23.03 -0.33 23.77
CA ASN A 47 22.05 0.71 24.07
C ASN A 47 20.61 0.31 23.70
N PHE A 48 20.42 -0.97 23.32
CA PHE A 48 19.11 -1.57 22.96
C PHE A 48 18.33 -0.78 21.92
N THR A 49 19.05 -0.28 20.89
CA THR A 49 18.43 0.46 19.78
C THR A 49 18.50 -0.38 18.52
N ASN A 50 17.34 -0.56 17.87
CA ASN A 50 17.23 -1.21 16.59
C ASN A 50 16.70 -0.19 15.58
N VAL A 51 17.38 -0.07 14.45
CA VAL A 51 16.97 0.79 13.33
C VAL A 51 16.86 -0.07 12.08
N PHE A 52 15.78 0.09 11.38
CA PHE A 52 15.56 -0.54 10.09
C PHE A 52 15.05 0.51 9.11
N ALA A 53 15.61 0.52 7.89
CA ALA A 53 15.12 1.35 6.79
C ALA A 53 15.17 0.56 5.49
N ARG A 54 14.15 0.75 4.66
CA ARG A 54 14.03 0.16 3.33
C ARG A 54 13.53 1.20 2.35
N LEU A 55 14.21 1.27 1.21
CA LEU A 55 13.77 2.02 0.05
C LEU A 55 13.59 1.04 -1.10
N ASN A 56 12.50 1.16 -1.82
CA ASN A 56 12.23 0.39 -3.01
C ASN A 56 11.72 1.30 -4.11
N TYR A 57 12.31 1.18 -5.28
CA TYR A 57 11.84 1.79 -6.52
C TYR A 57 11.58 0.70 -7.55
N SER A 58 10.43 0.73 -8.16
CA SER A 58 10.05 -0.20 -9.20
C SER A 58 9.50 0.58 -10.40
N LYS A 59 10.04 0.25 -11.58
CA LYS A 59 9.59 0.80 -12.86
C LYS A 59 9.21 -0.34 -13.80
N ARG A 60 8.02 -0.23 -14.36
CA ARG A 60 7.53 -1.14 -15.38
C ARG A 60 7.33 -0.37 -16.67
N SER A 61 8.09 -0.70 -17.70
CA SER A 61 7.95 -0.15 -19.05
C SER A 61 7.26 -1.18 -19.94
N ASN A 62 6.58 -0.69 -20.97
CA ASN A 62 5.76 -1.51 -21.88
C ASN A 62 4.75 -2.39 -21.11
N SER A 63 4.15 -1.80 -20.09
CA SER A 63 3.24 -2.52 -19.19
C SER A 63 1.95 -2.88 -19.91
N ILE A 64 1.45 -4.09 -19.62
CA ILE A 64 0.14 -4.51 -20.11
C ILE A 64 -0.91 -3.83 -19.24
N GLN A 65 -1.73 -3.01 -19.88
CA GLN A 65 -2.83 -2.28 -19.26
C GLN A 65 -4.17 -2.72 -19.86
N SER A 66 -5.24 -2.42 -19.17
CA SER A 66 -6.58 -2.70 -19.64
C SER A 66 -7.14 -1.49 -20.37
N ARG A 67 -7.50 -1.64 -21.63
CA ARG A 67 -8.34 -0.68 -22.35
C ARG A 67 -9.79 -1.13 -22.24
N THR A 68 -10.64 -0.24 -21.77
CA THR A 68 -12.07 -0.50 -21.65
C THR A 68 -12.81 0.38 -22.67
N LEU A 69 -13.64 -0.24 -23.50
CA LEU A 69 -14.56 0.42 -24.39
C LEU A 69 -15.96 0.25 -23.83
N LEU A 70 -16.64 1.36 -23.57
CA LEU A 70 -18.02 1.40 -23.09
C LEU A 70 -18.95 1.71 -24.28
N SER A 71 -19.95 0.88 -24.48
CA SER A 71 -20.97 1.08 -25.50
C SER A 71 -22.35 0.80 -24.89
N GLY A 72 -23.09 1.87 -24.59
CA GLY A 72 -24.37 1.77 -23.89
C GLY A 72 -24.19 1.09 -22.52
N VAL A 73 -24.90 -0.03 -22.31
CA VAL A 73 -24.82 -0.81 -21.06
C VAL A 73 -23.72 -1.88 -21.07
N SER A 74 -23.00 -2.02 -22.18
CA SER A 74 -21.99 -3.07 -22.36
C SER A 74 -20.57 -2.51 -22.30
N SER A 75 -19.65 -3.30 -21.81
CA SER A 75 -18.22 -2.98 -21.79
C SER A 75 -17.37 -4.07 -22.43
N VAL A 76 -16.40 -3.68 -23.23
CA VAL A 76 -15.36 -4.57 -23.77
C VAL A 76 -14.04 -4.18 -23.16
N ARG A 77 -13.40 -5.10 -22.49
CA ARG A 77 -12.06 -4.93 -21.91
C ARG A 77 -11.05 -5.71 -22.73
N SER A 78 -9.97 -5.04 -23.12
CA SER A 78 -8.87 -5.67 -23.85
C SER A 78 -7.52 -5.25 -23.29
N PRO A 79 -6.54 -6.17 -23.18
CA PRO A 79 -5.19 -5.84 -22.76
C PRO A 79 -4.43 -5.18 -23.91
N ILE A 80 -3.68 -4.13 -23.60
CA ILE A 80 -2.79 -3.42 -24.53
C ILE A 80 -1.45 -3.13 -23.87
N ASN A 81 -0.40 -3.02 -24.66
CA ASN A 81 0.85 -2.48 -24.17
C ASN A 81 0.77 -0.96 -24.06
N SER A 82 1.21 -0.43 -22.94
CA SER A 82 1.30 1.01 -22.70
C SER A 82 2.73 1.47 -22.77
N ASN A 83 2.98 2.50 -23.57
CA ASN A 83 4.29 3.16 -23.64
C ASN A 83 4.57 4.04 -22.43
N ILE A 84 3.55 4.31 -21.59
CA ILE A 84 3.70 5.10 -20.38
C ILE A 84 4.21 4.19 -19.27
N PRO A 85 5.37 4.49 -18.70
CA PRO A 85 5.92 3.68 -17.63
C PRO A 85 5.05 3.81 -16.37
N ARG A 86 4.91 2.71 -15.65
CA ARG A 86 4.32 2.71 -14.30
C ARG A 86 5.44 2.72 -13.29
N GLU A 87 5.41 3.68 -12.37
CA GLU A 87 6.43 3.83 -11.35
C GLU A 87 5.84 3.67 -9.94
N THR A 88 6.59 3.02 -9.07
CA THR A 88 6.21 2.84 -7.67
C THR A 88 7.43 3.12 -6.80
N TYR A 89 7.26 3.99 -5.82
CA TYR A 89 8.25 4.30 -4.81
C TYR A 89 7.69 3.87 -3.46
N SER A 90 8.48 3.14 -2.68
CA SER A 90 8.13 2.85 -1.30
C SER A 90 9.32 3.07 -0.38
N ALA A 91 9.04 3.65 0.77
CA ALA A 91 10.01 3.85 1.83
C ALA A 91 9.40 3.38 3.15
N SER A 92 10.14 2.63 3.93
CA SER A 92 9.74 2.24 5.27
C SER A 92 10.88 2.41 6.24
N GLY A 93 10.56 2.84 7.46
CA GLY A 93 11.50 3.00 8.53
C GLY A 93 10.91 2.54 9.85
N ARG A 94 11.76 1.97 10.70
CA ARG A 94 11.40 1.55 12.04
C ARG A 94 12.57 1.83 12.98
N ILE A 95 12.27 2.41 14.12
CA ILE A 95 13.21 2.61 15.22
C ILE A 95 12.54 2.05 16.47
N ASP A 96 13.20 1.12 17.14
CA ASP A 96 12.81 0.61 18.45
C ASP A 96 13.93 0.89 19.43
N LYS A 97 13.60 1.42 20.59
CA LYS A 97 14.55 1.63 21.68
C LYS A 97 13.98 1.15 23.00
N ARG A 98 14.78 0.41 23.75
CA ARG A 98 14.46 -0.02 25.10
C ARG A 98 15.20 0.83 26.12
N PHE A 99 14.46 1.34 27.09
CA PHE A 99 14.95 2.11 28.22
C PHE A 99 14.60 1.34 29.49
N LYS A 100 15.53 0.57 30.02
CA LYS A 100 15.29 -0.15 31.28
C LYS A 100 13.95 -0.92 31.29
N ASN A 101 12.91 -0.30 31.84
CA ASN A 101 11.56 -0.88 31.98
C ASN A 101 10.56 -0.38 30.91
N PHE A 102 11.01 0.38 29.92
CA PHE A 102 10.16 0.92 28.87
C PHE A 102 10.75 0.59 27.50
N LYS A 103 9.86 0.48 26.53
CA LYS A 103 10.19 0.33 25.12
C LYS A 103 9.44 1.42 24.35
N ALA A 104 10.14 2.16 23.51
CA ALA A 104 9.55 3.10 22.57
C ALA A 104 9.76 2.58 21.15
N GLY A 105 8.74 2.69 20.32
CA GLY A 105 8.78 2.31 18.93
C GLY A 105 8.21 3.41 18.05
N PHE A 106 8.85 3.62 16.90
CA PHE A 106 8.32 4.47 15.84
C PHE A 106 8.46 3.77 14.50
N ASN A 107 7.36 3.72 13.75
CA ASN A 107 7.32 3.16 12.41
C ASN A 107 6.77 4.21 11.44
N MET A 108 7.33 4.26 10.24
CA MET A 108 6.85 5.08 9.15
C MET A 108 6.85 4.27 7.85
N ASN A 109 5.82 4.49 7.02
CA ASN A 109 5.73 3.89 5.70
C ASN A 109 5.19 4.93 4.72
N PHE A 110 5.82 4.97 3.54
CA PHE A 110 5.41 5.78 2.40
C PHE A 110 5.26 4.87 1.20
N ASN A 111 4.21 5.07 0.45
CA ASN A 111 4.01 4.39 -0.82
C ASN A 111 3.43 5.39 -1.81
N PHE A 112 4.12 5.55 -2.93
CA PHE A 112 3.69 6.32 -4.07
C PHE A 112 3.58 5.37 -5.25
N SER A 113 2.46 5.41 -5.95
CA SER A 113 2.26 4.65 -7.19
C SER A 113 1.51 5.50 -8.21
N ASP A 114 2.05 5.50 -9.39
CA ASP A 114 1.48 6.11 -10.58
C ASP A 114 1.08 5.01 -11.56
N PHE A 115 -0.15 5.05 -12.05
CA PHE A 115 -0.64 4.13 -13.07
C PHE A 115 -1.70 4.80 -13.95
N ASN A 116 -1.78 4.32 -15.18
CA ASN A 116 -2.65 4.88 -16.19
C ASN A 116 -3.71 3.86 -16.62
N ASN A 117 -4.92 4.33 -16.86
CA ASN A 117 -6.00 3.56 -17.46
C ASN A 117 -6.47 4.23 -18.75
N ILE A 118 -6.96 3.45 -19.70
CA ILE A 118 -7.53 3.96 -20.93
C ILE A 118 -9.00 3.55 -20.99
N VAL A 119 -9.89 4.56 -20.99
CA VAL A 119 -11.33 4.37 -21.08
C VAL A 119 -11.84 5.16 -22.28
N ASN A 120 -12.50 4.49 -23.23
CA ASN A 120 -12.98 5.09 -24.48
C ASN A 120 -11.93 5.90 -25.25
N GLY A 121 -10.68 5.42 -25.21
CA GLY A 121 -9.55 6.09 -25.85
C GLY A 121 -8.95 7.26 -25.07
N THR A 122 -9.57 7.69 -23.96
CA THR A 122 -9.05 8.73 -23.08
C THR A 122 -8.13 8.11 -22.04
N LEU A 123 -6.91 8.63 -21.97
CA LEU A 123 -5.95 8.27 -20.93
C LEU A 123 -6.33 8.97 -19.63
N THR A 124 -6.45 8.20 -18.57
CA THR A 124 -6.66 8.72 -17.21
C THR A 124 -5.48 8.30 -16.36
N GLU A 125 -4.72 9.27 -15.88
CA GLU A 125 -3.65 9.07 -14.92
C GLU A 125 -4.25 8.96 -13.51
N GLN A 126 -3.72 8.03 -12.73
CA GLN A 126 -4.12 7.82 -11.35
C GLN A 126 -2.89 7.77 -10.46
N VAL A 127 -2.83 8.68 -9.51
CA VAL A 127 -1.76 8.74 -8.52
C VAL A 127 -2.31 8.38 -7.15
N ASN A 128 -1.65 7.41 -6.51
CA ASN A 128 -1.91 7.04 -5.14
C ASN A 128 -0.69 7.36 -4.28
N PHE A 129 -0.90 8.08 -3.20
CA PHE A 129 0.13 8.33 -2.21
C PHE A 129 -0.39 8.00 -0.82
N THR A 130 0.29 7.08 -0.15
CA THR A 130 -0.04 6.67 1.23
C THR A 130 1.12 6.98 2.14
N GLN A 131 0.81 7.62 3.27
CA GLN A 131 1.71 7.87 4.38
C GLN A 131 1.13 7.22 5.62
N SER A 132 1.94 6.51 6.37
CA SER A 132 1.55 5.85 7.61
C SER A 132 2.61 6.06 8.67
N TYR A 133 2.20 6.47 9.85
CA TYR A 133 3.05 6.68 11.01
C TYR A 133 2.45 5.95 12.20
N LYS A 134 3.27 5.27 12.97
CA LYS A 134 2.86 4.64 14.21
C LYS A 134 3.92 4.90 15.28
N ALA A 135 3.52 5.51 16.38
CA ALA A 135 4.36 5.69 17.56
C ALA A 135 3.75 4.95 18.75
N SER A 136 4.58 4.30 19.56
CA SER A 136 4.12 3.63 20.77
C SER A 136 5.15 3.68 21.86
N ILE A 137 4.67 3.63 23.10
CA ILE A 137 5.47 3.42 24.32
C ILE A 137 4.83 2.26 25.08
N ALA A 138 5.66 1.29 25.45
CA ALA A 138 5.25 0.13 26.22
C ALA A 138 6.10 -0.02 27.49
N THR A 139 5.49 -0.51 28.55
CA THR A 139 6.25 -1.04 29.69
C THR A 139 6.88 -2.38 29.30
N ASN A 140 7.99 -2.75 29.95
CA ASN A 140 8.70 -4.00 29.68
C ASN A 140 9.14 -4.64 31.00
N PHE A 141 8.16 -5.04 31.78
CA PHE A 141 8.37 -5.77 33.04
C PHE A 141 8.40 -7.27 32.77
N ARG A 142 9.18 -8.00 33.56
CA ARG A 142 9.28 -9.46 33.46
C ARG A 142 8.10 -10.17 34.12
N ASP A 143 7.74 -9.72 35.33
CA ASP A 143 6.81 -10.42 36.22
C ASP A 143 5.58 -9.57 36.61
N LYS A 144 5.30 -8.53 35.81
CA LYS A 144 4.16 -7.63 36.02
C LYS A 144 3.42 -7.45 34.69
N PRO A 145 2.17 -7.00 34.71
CA PRO A 145 1.47 -6.62 33.50
C PRO A 145 2.24 -5.58 32.70
N ASN A 146 2.23 -5.74 31.38
CA ASN A 146 2.79 -4.76 30.45
C ASN A 146 1.65 -4.04 29.75
N ILE A 147 1.80 -2.75 29.59
CA ILE A 147 0.86 -1.87 28.91
C ILE A 147 1.59 -1.18 27.77
N GLU A 148 1.03 -1.26 26.58
CA GLU A 148 1.45 -0.47 25.43
C GLU A 148 0.37 0.55 25.11
N VAL A 149 0.78 1.82 24.93
CA VAL A 149 -0.08 2.88 24.42
C VAL A 149 0.57 3.45 23.17
N GLY A 150 -0.25 3.76 22.18
CA GLY A 150 0.27 4.29 20.94
C GLY A 150 -0.79 4.97 20.10
N TYR A 151 -0.29 5.52 19.02
CA TYR A 151 -1.08 6.25 18.05
C TYR A 151 -0.61 5.91 16.64
N SER A 152 -1.56 5.60 15.77
CA SER A 152 -1.33 5.38 14.36
C SER A 152 -2.08 6.43 13.55
N TYR A 153 -1.38 7.03 12.60
CA TYR A 153 -1.92 8.00 11.65
C TYR A 153 -1.69 7.49 10.24
N ASN A 154 -2.74 7.48 9.44
CA ASN A 154 -2.67 7.14 8.03
C ASN A 154 -3.28 8.26 7.19
N LYS A 155 -2.55 8.71 6.18
CA LYS A 155 -3.04 9.64 5.15
C LYS A 155 -2.91 8.97 3.79
N ARG A 156 -4.02 8.91 3.06
CA ARG A 156 -4.05 8.43 1.67
C ARG A 156 -4.55 9.54 0.76
N MET A 157 -3.81 9.81 -0.28
CA MET A 157 -4.22 10.69 -1.38
C MET A 157 -4.52 9.82 -2.59
N TYR A 158 -5.62 10.11 -3.25
CA TYR A 158 -6.03 9.55 -4.52
C TYR A 158 -6.29 10.67 -5.50
N ASP A 159 -5.57 10.70 -6.61
CA ASP A 159 -5.63 11.76 -7.61
C ASP A 159 -5.87 11.12 -8.99
N THR A 160 -6.88 11.59 -9.69
CA THR A 160 -7.24 11.14 -11.04
C THR A 160 -7.06 12.26 -12.10
N GLY A 161 -6.33 13.32 -11.74
CA GLY A 161 -6.19 14.52 -12.58
C GLY A 161 -7.36 15.49 -12.44
N ASN A 162 -8.60 15.02 -12.57
CA ASN A 162 -9.79 15.87 -12.43
C ASN A 162 -10.33 15.94 -11.00
N PHE A 163 -9.88 15.03 -10.17
CA PHE A 163 -10.47 14.81 -8.86
C PHE A 163 -9.40 14.30 -7.88
N LYS A 164 -9.32 14.95 -6.73
CA LYS A 164 -8.33 14.64 -5.71
C LYS A 164 -8.98 14.46 -4.35
N ASN A 165 -8.79 13.29 -3.77
CA ASN A 165 -9.30 12.94 -2.44
C ASN A 165 -8.20 12.66 -1.47
N TYR A 166 -8.43 13.08 -0.24
CA TYR A 166 -7.61 12.72 0.90
C TYR A 166 -8.44 11.96 1.92
N PHE A 167 -7.92 10.83 2.36
CA PHE A 167 -8.48 10.02 3.43
C PHE A 167 -7.50 10.01 4.59
N TYR A 168 -8.00 10.30 5.77
CA TYR A 168 -7.23 10.31 7.00
C TYR A 168 -7.80 9.29 7.95
N THR A 169 -6.94 8.57 8.65
CA THR A 169 -7.32 7.65 9.72
C THR A 169 -6.43 7.90 10.92
N ASP A 170 -7.05 8.26 12.02
CA ASP A 170 -6.43 8.44 13.32
C ASP A 170 -6.81 7.25 14.21
N SER A 171 -5.82 6.54 14.76
CA SER A 171 -6.06 5.30 15.51
C SER A 171 -5.23 5.26 16.80
N PRO A 172 -5.68 5.90 17.88
CA PRO A 172 -5.13 5.65 19.20
C PRO A 172 -5.43 4.20 19.63
N PHE A 173 -4.49 3.58 20.33
CA PHE A 173 -4.66 2.22 20.81
C PHE A 173 -4.01 2.02 22.17
N VAL A 174 -4.54 1.04 22.92
CA VAL A 174 -3.98 0.54 24.17
C VAL A 174 -4.01 -0.98 24.12
N GLN A 175 -2.90 -1.59 24.51
CA GLN A 175 -2.77 -3.04 24.65
C GLN A 175 -2.29 -3.36 26.05
N ILE A 176 -2.85 -4.39 26.66
CA ILE A 176 -2.49 -4.88 28.00
C ILE A 176 -2.17 -6.37 27.89
N ASP A 177 -0.96 -6.74 28.32
CA ASP A 177 -0.53 -8.12 28.47
C ASP A 177 -0.27 -8.40 29.95
N ALA A 178 -1.03 -9.31 30.56
CA ALA A 178 -0.89 -9.68 31.94
C ALA A 178 -0.67 -11.19 32.09
N TYR A 179 0.29 -11.56 32.93
CA TYR A 179 0.64 -12.94 33.23
C TYR A 179 0.20 -13.27 34.66
N PHE A 180 -0.62 -14.30 34.81
CA PHE A 180 -1.14 -14.74 36.09
C PHE A 180 -0.73 -16.18 36.39
N GLY A 181 -0.05 -16.40 37.53
CA GLY A 181 0.36 -17.72 37.95
C GLY A 181 1.28 -18.44 36.93
N LYS A 182 1.22 -19.78 36.91
CA LYS A 182 2.09 -20.63 36.11
C LYS A 182 1.49 -21.02 34.75
N GLY A 183 0.86 -20.11 34.03
CA GLY A 183 0.39 -20.47 32.68
C GLY A 183 -0.80 -19.70 32.13
N PHE A 184 -1.34 -18.73 32.84
CA PHE A 184 -2.42 -17.90 32.36
C PHE A 184 -1.88 -16.60 31.77
N VAL A 185 -2.27 -16.29 30.54
CA VAL A 185 -1.97 -15.03 29.86
C VAL A 185 -3.31 -14.34 29.56
N PHE A 186 -3.45 -13.13 30.06
CA PHE A 186 -4.56 -12.24 29.71
C PHE A 186 -4.03 -11.20 28.75
N ARG A 187 -4.70 -11.05 27.59
CA ARG A 187 -4.43 -9.99 26.62
C ARG A 187 -5.71 -9.24 26.33
N ALA A 188 -5.64 -7.93 26.39
CA ALA A 188 -6.72 -7.03 25.99
C ALA A 188 -6.16 -5.97 25.05
N ASP A 189 -6.82 -5.80 23.90
CA ASP A 189 -6.49 -4.81 22.88
C ASP A 189 -7.69 -3.92 22.66
N TYR A 190 -7.48 -2.61 22.70
CA TYR A 190 -8.49 -1.62 22.36
C TYR A 190 -7.92 -0.63 21.37
N SER A 191 -8.64 -0.36 20.30
CA SER A 191 -8.31 0.69 19.35
C SER A 191 -9.56 1.46 18.96
N TYR A 192 -9.41 2.76 18.79
CA TYR A 192 -10.46 3.63 18.27
C TYR A 192 -10.01 4.19 16.93
N ASN A 193 -10.83 4.02 15.88
CA ASN A 193 -10.51 4.50 14.55
C ASN A 193 -11.41 5.69 14.20
N TYR A 194 -10.82 6.82 13.95
CA TYR A 194 -11.49 8.03 13.48
C TYR A 194 -11.12 8.29 12.02
N TYR A 195 -12.14 8.32 11.16
CA TYR A 195 -11.99 8.50 9.73
C TYR A 195 -12.44 9.90 9.32
N ARG A 196 -11.64 10.54 8.47
CA ARG A 196 -11.97 11.81 7.83
C ARG A 196 -11.66 11.72 6.35
N ASP A 197 -12.46 12.35 5.53
CA ASP A 197 -12.22 12.52 4.11
C ASP A 197 -12.29 14.00 3.73
N GLU A 198 -11.53 14.36 2.73
CA GLU A 198 -11.49 15.72 2.17
C GLU A 198 -11.42 15.59 0.66
N ASN A 199 -12.46 16.10 0.00
CA ASN A 199 -12.56 16.14 -1.45
C ASN A 199 -12.12 17.50 -1.96
N VAL A 200 -11.06 17.53 -2.76
CA VAL A 200 -10.61 18.75 -3.45
C VAL A 200 -10.96 18.62 -4.91
N THR A 201 -11.95 19.40 -5.37
CA THR A 201 -12.22 19.56 -6.79
C THR A 201 -11.20 20.55 -7.33
N LEU A 202 -10.36 20.13 -8.25
CA LEU A 202 -9.51 21.06 -8.98
C LEU A 202 -10.42 21.77 -9.98
N ASN A 203 -10.86 22.99 -9.63
CA ASN A 203 -11.52 23.86 -10.60
C ASN A 203 -10.48 24.29 -11.63
N GLU A 204 -10.74 23.99 -12.89
CA GLU A 204 -10.07 24.61 -14.02
C GLU A 204 -10.38 26.11 -14.10
#